data_9772c80dcaadf341d50484a5d2905650
#
_entry.id   9772c80dcaadf341d50484a5d2905650
#
_cell.length_a   1.000
_cell.length_b   1.000
_cell.length_c   1.000
_cell.angle_alpha   90.00
_cell.angle_beta   90.00
_cell.angle_gamma   90.00
#
_symmetry.space_group_name_H-M   'P 1'
#
loop_
_entity.id
_entity.type
_entity.pdbx_description
1 polymer ?
#
loop_
_entity_poly.entity_id
_entity_poly.type
_entity_poly.pdbx_seq_one_letter_code
_entity_poly.pdbx_strand_id
1 'polypeptide(L)'
;MQDYKGLFAAALAGALWLPTAPAARAAAAAAPPQHRVVVVVFDGMRPDFVSEQATPNLWRLAGRGVSFAHHHPVYLCSTEVNGTAIATGAYPSRSTVVANLDYRPRIDAQLPVGIEVPGIIRRGDEASGGRYLAVPTVAEILHARGLRTVVAGSKQVALLHDRMRRPNEPGVSPVLYEGATLPPALEASLLQEMGDFPPIPEDQDKIARDAWTTGALLRSLWGDSLPPYTLLWLAEPDFSQHATGPGSAQSLAAIASSDANLGRVLDELDRRGLRETTDVFVVSDHGFSTVAWKVDVAAELSLAGFSTGRVALGGLKPGGVMVVSNGGSSLLYVGGHDPDVCRRLAACLDIQDWTGVVFSRAPLEGTFPLAEAHIDAPDAPDIVVSLRWTRDRSRTGAPGLQTSDLSPKAKKEGNHASLSPYDMHNMLVAAGPDLLRGVVDTLPSGNTDIAPTVLWILGLREEAAKMDGRVLGEALSIEAPPPEGYRIRRLEASRDTVGGEWRQYLQVSEVGGVRYLDEGNGAYSARPK
;
A
#
# COMPACT_ATOMS: atom_id res chain seq x y z
N MET A 1 -41.37 -16.17 -94.88
CA MET A 1 -42.62 -16.25 -94.08
C MET A 1 -42.17 -15.88 -92.66
N GLN A 2 -42.40 -14.64 -92.37
CA GLN A 2 -43.27 -14.17 -91.29
C GLN A 2 -42.74 -14.58 -89.88
N ASP A 3 -42.68 -13.79 -88.86
CA ASP A 3 -42.95 -12.37 -88.64
C ASP A 3 -42.51 -12.04 -87.20
N TYR A 4 -42.00 -10.87 -87.00
CA TYR A 4 -42.26 -9.82 -86.00
C TYR A 4 -42.07 -10.02 -84.47
N LYS A 5 -41.37 -8.97 -83.98
CA LYS A 5 -41.53 -8.16 -82.75
C LYS A 5 -40.85 -8.71 -81.50
N GLY A 6 -39.89 -8.09 -80.88
CA GLY A 6 -39.81 -6.70 -80.43
C GLY A 6 -40.21 -6.63 -78.97
N LEU A 7 -39.31 -6.36 -78.04
CA LEU A 7 -39.59 -5.43 -76.94
C LEU A 7 -38.48 -5.37 -75.86
N PHE A 8 -38.05 -4.20 -75.66
CA PHE A 8 -37.58 -3.54 -74.42
C PHE A 8 -36.61 -4.25 -73.47
N ALA A 9 -35.38 -3.72 -73.47
CA ALA A 9 -34.42 -3.75 -72.38
C ALA A 9 -34.90 -2.84 -71.25
N ALA A 10 -35.10 -3.40 -70.07
CA ALA A 10 -35.21 -2.64 -68.81
C ALA A 10 -33.93 -2.83 -68.02
N ALA A 11 -33.13 -1.80 -67.96
CA ALA A 11 -31.93 -1.76 -67.10
C ALA A 11 -32.38 -1.56 -65.65
N LEU A 12 -32.25 -2.60 -64.83
CA LEU A 12 -32.32 -2.45 -63.36
C LEU A 12 -30.97 -2.00 -62.82
N ALA A 13 -30.90 -0.73 -62.46
CA ALA A 13 -29.81 -0.20 -61.67
C ALA A 13 -29.99 -0.68 -60.20
N GLY A 14 -29.29 -1.75 -59.85
CA GLY A 14 -29.19 -2.22 -58.44
C GLY A 14 -28.26 -1.27 -57.65
N ALA A 15 -28.83 -0.40 -56.83
CA ALA A 15 -28.04 0.38 -55.89
C ALA A 15 -27.55 -0.55 -54.77
N LEU A 16 -26.24 -0.86 -54.80
CA LEU A 16 -25.54 -1.50 -53.67
C LEU A 16 -25.54 -0.52 -52.49
N TRP A 17 -26.40 -0.78 -51.51
CA TRP A 17 -26.27 -0.18 -50.19
C TRP A 17 -25.12 -0.84 -49.44
N LEU A 18 -23.97 -0.19 -49.35
CA LEU A 18 -22.92 -0.51 -48.41
C LEU A 18 -23.32 0.09 -47.05
N PRO A 19 -23.38 -0.71 -45.98
CA PRO A 19 -23.60 -0.14 -44.66
C PRO A 19 -22.36 0.67 -44.28
N THR A 20 -22.50 1.97 -44.14
CA THR A 20 -21.51 2.83 -43.50
C THR A 20 -21.39 2.43 -42.04
N ALA A 21 -20.28 1.81 -41.67
CA ALA A 21 -19.94 1.60 -40.27
C ALA A 21 -19.97 2.97 -39.54
N PRO A 22 -20.54 3.06 -38.35
CA PRO A 22 -20.47 4.29 -37.58
C PRO A 22 -19.00 4.59 -37.29
N ALA A 23 -18.53 5.74 -37.74
CA ALA A 23 -17.21 6.26 -37.38
C ALA A 23 -17.15 6.29 -35.84
N ALA A 24 -16.22 5.52 -35.26
CA ALA A 24 -15.91 5.60 -33.85
C ALA A 24 -15.58 7.07 -33.55
N ARG A 25 -16.49 7.72 -32.81
CA ARG A 25 -16.28 9.09 -32.36
C ARG A 25 -15.06 9.04 -31.43
N ALA A 26 -13.92 9.48 -31.91
CA ALA A 26 -12.75 9.68 -31.07
C ALA A 26 -13.19 10.52 -29.88
N ALA A 27 -13.11 9.97 -28.69
CA ALA A 27 -13.36 10.73 -27.47
C ALA A 27 -12.45 11.96 -27.52
N ALA A 28 -13.04 13.13 -27.50
CA ALA A 28 -12.28 14.38 -27.44
C ALA A 28 -11.38 14.26 -26.21
N ALA A 29 -10.07 14.40 -26.39
CA ALA A 29 -9.12 14.45 -25.29
C ALA A 29 -9.63 15.52 -24.29
N ALA A 30 -9.88 15.11 -23.06
CA ALA A 30 -10.30 16.03 -22.02
C ALA A 30 -9.22 17.13 -21.89
N ALA A 31 -9.65 18.38 -21.72
CA ALA A 31 -8.72 19.45 -21.42
C ALA A 31 -7.88 19.02 -20.20
N PRO A 32 -6.54 19.27 -20.20
CA PRO A 32 -5.71 18.88 -19.07
C PRO A 32 -6.29 19.50 -17.79
N PRO A 33 -6.35 18.76 -16.67
CA PRO A 33 -6.87 19.27 -15.42
C PRO A 33 -6.09 20.53 -15.03
N GLN A 34 -6.78 21.54 -14.52
CA GLN A 34 -6.16 22.80 -14.07
C GLN A 34 -5.27 22.57 -12.84
N HIS A 35 -5.51 21.48 -12.10
CA HIS A 35 -4.87 21.10 -10.85
C HIS A 35 -3.93 19.90 -11.08
N ARG A 36 -2.89 19.83 -10.28
CA ARG A 36 -1.90 18.75 -10.26
C ARG A 36 -1.75 18.23 -8.84
N VAL A 37 -1.45 16.96 -8.72
CA VAL A 37 -1.18 16.34 -7.43
C VAL A 37 0.17 15.64 -7.46
N VAL A 38 0.99 15.93 -6.47
CA VAL A 38 2.24 15.23 -6.18
C VAL A 38 2.08 14.51 -4.84
N VAL A 39 2.20 13.19 -4.86
CA VAL A 39 2.23 12.35 -3.65
C VAL A 39 3.68 11.97 -3.38
N VAL A 40 4.17 12.29 -2.19
CA VAL A 40 5.51 11.90 -1.73
C VAL A 40 5.34 10.93 -0.57
N VAL A 41 5.89 9.73 -0.70
CA VAL A 41 5.84 8.70 0.34
C VAL A 41 7.17 8.67 1.09
N PHE A 42 7.12 8.79 2.42
CA PHE A 42 8.23 8.52 3.34
C PHE A 42 7.96 7.16 3.97
N ASP A 43 8.57 6.11 3.44
CA ASP A 43 8.32 4.71 3.84
C ASP A 43 8.61 4.50 5.33
N GLY A 44 7.61 4.00 6.08
CA GLY A 44 7.75 3.70 7.50
C GLY A 44 7.82 4.91 8.44
N MET A 45 7.42 6.11 8.00
CA MET A 45 7.53 7.34 8.80
C MET A 45 6.41 7.46 9.83
N ARG A 46 6.78 7.55 11.10
CA ARG A 46 5.87 7.83 12.22
C ARG A 46 5.63 9.33 12.38
N PRO A 47 4.41 9.76 12.77
CA PRO A 47 4.09 11.18 12.94
C PRO A 47 4.83 11.83 14.13
N ASP A 48 5.20 11.06 15.15
CA ASP A 48 5.90 11.59 16.33
C ASP A 48 7.38 11.99 16.09
N PHE A 49 7.92 11.69 14.89
CA PHE A 49 9.22 12.20 14.45
C PHE A 49 9.13 13.48 13.62
N VAL A 50 7.93 13.97 13.32
CA VAL A 50 7.76 15.26 12.63
C VAL A 50 8.05 16.42 13.60
N SER A 51 9.04 17.24 13.28
CA SER A 51 9.40 18.40 14.08
C SER A 51 10.12 19.46 13.25
N GLU A 52 10.16 20.69 13.74
CA GLU A 52 10.88 21.78 13.09
C GLU A 52 12.37 21.48 12.91
N GLN A 53 12.96 20.74 13.84
CA GLN A 53 14.38 20.39 13.83
C GLN A 53 14.68 19.21 12.89
N ALA A 54 13.90 18.14 12.96
CA ALA A 54 14.16 16.91 12.22
C ALA A 54 13.64 16.95 10.77
N THR A 55 12.54 17.65 10.53
CA THR A 55 11.83 17.68 9.24
C THR A 55 11.37 19.09 8.88
N PRO A 56 12.30 20.07 8.73
CA PRO A 56 11.95 21.49 8.57
C PRO A 56 11.09 21.79 7.32
N ASN A 57 11.24 21.05 6.23
CA ASN A 57 10.43 21.24 5.03
C ASN A 57 9.00 20.74 5.23
N LEU A 58 8.85 19.54 5.79
CA LEU A 58 7.55 18.95 6.13
C LEU A 58 6.83 19.78 7.21
N TRP A 59 7.57 20.23 8.22
CA TRP A 59 7.03 21.11 9.27
C TRP A 59 6.46 22.41 8.70
N ARG A 60 7.20 23.08 7.80
CA ARG A 60 6.72 24.28 7.10
C ARG A 60 5.52 23.99 6.19
N LEU A 61 5.52 22.81 5.52
CA LEU A 61 4.40 22.38 4.69
C LEU A 61 3.15 22.20 5.54
N ALA A 62 3.26 21.53 6.70
CA ALA A 62 2.19 21.35 7.67
C ALA A 62 1.57 22.67 8.13
N GLY A 63 2.41 23.68 8.44
CA GLY A 63 1.94 25.01 8.82
C GLY A 63 1.22 25.77 7.71
N ARG A 64 1.35 25.35 6.44
CA ARG A 64 0.69 25.97 5.28
C ARG A 64 -0.50 25.15 4.74
N GLY A 65 -0.73 23.97 5.26
CA GLY A 65 -1.72 23.02 4.79
C GLY A 65 -2.51 22.38 5.93
N VAL A 66 -2.77 21.10 5.79
CA VAL A 66 -3.49 20.24 6.75
C VAL A 66 -2.56 19.17 7.27
N SER A 67 -2.51 19.00 8.59
CA SER A 67 -1.88 17.87 9.27
C SER A 67 -2.96 16.95 9.80
N PHE A 68 -2.87 15.65 9.52
CA PHE A 68 -3.87 14.67 9.95
C PHE A 68 -3.39 13.97 11.23
N ALA A 69 -4.07 14.28 12.35
CA ALA A 69 -3.66 13.79 13.67
C ALA A 69 -3.89 12.28 13.87
N HIS A 70 -4.81 11.68 13.11
CA HIS A 70 -5.20 10.28 13.22
C HIS A 70 -5.25 9.62 11.85
N HIS A 71 -4.09 9.55 11.16
CA HIS A 71 -3.97 8.86 9.89
C HIS A 71 -3.50 7.42 10.10
N HIS A 72 -4.10 6.47 9.35
CA HIS A 72 -3.93 5.04 9.56
C HIS A 72 -3.50 4.32 8.28
N PRO A 73 -2.58 3.35 8.37
CA PRO A 73 -2.41 2.36 7.32
C PRO A 73 -3.58 1.37 7.34
N VAL A 74 -3.73 0.59 6.27
CA VAL A 74 -4.54 -0.63 6.31
C VAL A 74 -3.73 -1.78 6.90
N TYR A 75 -4.39 -2.71 7.56
CA TYR A 75 -3.76 -3.93 8.07
C TYR A 75 -3.66 -4.99 6.94
N LEU A 76 -2.58 -5.76 6.75
CA LEU A 76 -1.34 -5.62 7.50
C LEU A 76 -0.68 -4.28 7.17
N CYS A 77 -0.20 -3.59 8.21
CA CYS A 77 0.49 -2.32 8.04
C CYS A 77 1.91 -2.56 7.49
N SER A 78 1.99 -2.80 6.21
CA SER A 78 3.22 -3.12 5.48
C SER A 78 3.22 -2.47 4.10
N THR A 79 4.40 -2.38 3.49
CA THR A 79 4.69 -1.55 2.32
C THR A 79 3.79 -1.85 1.13
N GLU A 80 3.72 -3.11 0.65
CA GLU A 80 2.98 -3.46 -0.57
C GLU A 80 1.48 -3.37 -0.38
N VAL A 81 1.00 -3.67 0.84
CA VAL A 81 -0.42 -3.53 1.21
C VAL A 81 -0.82 -2.06 1.15
N ASN A 82 -0.05 -1.19 1.78
CA ASN A 82 -0.34 0.23 1.87
C ASN A 82 0.03 1.00 0.61
N GLY A 83 1.07 0.60 -0.11
CA GLY A 83 1.34 1.10 -1.46
C GLY A 83 0.17 0.84 -2.40
N THR A 84 -0.42 -0.37 -2.31
CA THR A 84 -1.63 -0.70 -3.09
C THR A 84 -2.84 0.12 -2.61
N ALA A 85 -3.03 0.32 -1.30
CA ALA A 85 -4.13 1.14 -0.77
C ALA A 85 -4.03 2.60 -1.23
N ILE A 86 -2.83 3.21 -1.18
CA ILE A 86 -2.55 4.57 -1.69
C ILE A 86 -2.82 4.65 -3.20
N ALA A 87 -2.45 3.60 -3.95
CA ALA A 87 -2.62 3.57 -5.40
C ALA A 87 -4.07 3.39 -5.85
N THR A 88 -4.90 2.66 -5.08
CA THR A 88 -6.21 2.16 -5.54
C THR A 88 -7.39 2.67 -4.73
N GLY A 89 -7.17 3.20 -3.54
CA GLY A 89 -8.22 3.54 -2.59
C GLY A 89 -9.03 2.33 -2.10
N ALA A 90 -8.43 1.12 -2.16
CA ALA A 90 -9.11 -0.13 -1.84
C ALA A 90 -8.45 -0.88 -0.68
N TYR A 91 -9.29 -1.54 0.12
CA TYR A 91 -8.82 -2.48 1.14
C TYR A 91 -8.24 -3.75 0.51
N PRO A 92 -7.40 -4.51 1.27
CA PRO A 92 -6.84 -5.79 0.84
C PRO A 92 -7.86 -6.80 0.33
N SER A 93 -9.06 -6.85 0.92
CA SER A 93 -10.17 -7.72 0.50
C SER A 93 -10.59 -7.49 -0.97
N ARG A 94 -10.46 -6.26 -1.48
CA ARG A 94 -10.79 -5.89 -2.87
C ARG A 94 -9.58 -5.81 -3.78
N SER A 95 -8.45 -5.28 -3.27
CA SER A 95 -7.21 -5.18 -4.06
C SER A 95 -6.53 -6.53 -4.25
N THR A 96 -6.78 -7.49 -3.33
CA THR A 96 -6.16 -8.83 -3.22
C THR A 96 -4.71 -8.81 -2.75
N VAL A 97 -4.17 -7.69 -2.30
CA VAL A 97 -2.85 -7.59 -1.69
C VAL A 97 -2.99 -7.55 -0.18
N VAL A 98 -2.74 -8.69 0.48
CA VAL A 98 -2.98 -8.86 1.93
C VAL A 98 -1.69 -8.76 2.77
N ALA A 99 -0.51 -8.87 2.15
CA ALA A 99 0.78 -8.87 2.84
C ALA A 99 1.93 -8.55 1.86
N ASN A 100 3.12 -8.25 2.37
CA ASN A 100 4.34 -8.10 1.55
C ASN A 100 4.81 -9.45 1.00
N LEU A 101 4.78 -10.47 1.84
CA LEU A 101 5.06 -11.85 1.47
C LEU A 101 3.77 -12.67 1.61
N ASP A 102 3.34 -13.32 0.53
CA ASP A 102 2.04 -13.99 0.46
C ASP A 102 2.14 -15.36 -0.23
N TYR A 103 1.36 -16.35 0.22
CA TYR A 103 1.31 -17.65 -0.44
C TYR A 103 0.25 -17.66 -1.54
N ARG A 104 0.71 -17.54 -2.77
CA ARG A 104 -0.12 -17.53 -3.99
C ARG A 104 0.14 -18.75 -4.85
N PRO A 105 -0.51 -19.89 -4.58
CA PRO A 105 -0.20 -21.17 -5.25
C PRO A 105 -0.39 -21.17 -6.77
N ARG A 106 -1.18 -20.24 -7.32
CA ARG A 106 -1.31 -20.03 -8.77
C ARG A 106 -0.08 -19.40 -9.41
N ILE A 107 0.77 -18.72 -8.62
CA ILE A 107 2.02 -18.11 -9.07
C ILE A 107 3.20 -19.01 -8.70
N ASP A 108 3.23 -19.49 -7.46
CA ASP A 108 4.21 -20.45 -6.96
C ASP A 108 3.55 -21.37 -5.92
N ALA A 109 3.43 -22.66 -6.25
CA ALA A 109 2.77 -23.64 -5.40
C ALA A 109 3.62 -24.10 -4.21
N GLN A 110 4.91 -23.72 -4.17
CA GLN A 110 5.85 -24.21 -3.16
C GLN A 110 6.35 -23.13 -2.21
N LEU A 111 6.47 -21.89 -2.71
CA LEU A 111 7.06 -20.78 -1.97
C LEU A 111 6.08 -19.61 -1.86
N PRO A 112 6.08 -18.91 -0.73
CA PRO A 112 5.49 -17.56 -0.66
C PRO A 112 6.22 -16.62 -1.63
N VAL A 113 5.50 -15.67 -2.20
CA VAL A 113 5.98 -14.72 -3.20
C VAL A 113 6.03 -13.31 -2.64
N GLY A 114 7.09 -12.56 -2.94
CA GLY A 114 7.16 -11.12 -2.68
C GLY A 114 6.27 -10.37 -3.67
N ILE A 115 5.33 -9.60 -3.16
CA ILE A 115 4.25 -9.00 -3.96
C ILE A 115 4.76 -7.91 -4.91
N GLU A 116 5.79 -7.17 -4.53
CA GLU A 116 6.37 -6.09 -5.35
C GLU A 116 7.37 -6.60 -6.42
N VAL A 117 7.79 -7.87 -6.33
CA VAL A 117 8.83 -8.42 -7.23
C VAL A 117 8.37 -8.38 -8.69
N PRO A 118 9.10 -7.72 -9.61
CA PRO A 118 8.63 -7.49 -10.98
C PRO A 118 8.32 -8.78 -11.75
N GLY A 119 9.08 -9.86 -11.49
CA GLY A 119 8.83 -11.18 -12.06
C GLY A 119 7.54 -11.83 -11.55
N ILE A 120 7.18 -11.59 -10.29
CA ILE A 120 5.94 -12.07 -9.66
C ILE A 120 4.75 -11.27 -10.21
N ILE A 121 4.84 -9.94 -10.27
CA ILE A 121 3.80 -9.08 -10.84
C ILE A 121 3.47 -9.52 -12.26
N ARG A 122 4.49 -9.75 -13.10
CA ARG A 122 4.30 -10.20 -14.49
C ARG A 122 3.60 -11.56 -14.57
N ARG A 123 4.05 -12.56 -13.79
CA ARG A 123 3.42 -13.89 -13.74
C ARG A 123 1.98 -13.81 -13.21
N GLY A 124 1.75 -12.95 -12.22
CA GLY A 124 0.41 -12.71 -11.68
C GLY A 124 -0.54 -12.06 -12.68
N ASP A 125 -0.08 -11.05 -13.44
CA ASP A 125 -0.86 -10.45 -14.52
C ASP A 125 -1.16 -11.46 -15.64
N GLU A 126 -0.19 -12.28 -16.04
CA GLU A 126 -0.38 -13.36 -17.03
C GLU A 126 -1.43 -14.37 -16.54
N ALA A 127 -1.36 -14.79 -15.27
CA ALA A 127 -2.29 -15.76 -14.69
C ALA A 127 -3.71 -15.20 -14.47
N SER A 128 -3.86 -13.87 -14.32
CA SER A 128 -5.13 -13.20 -14.01
C SER A 128 -5.73 -12.42 -15.18
N GLY A 129 -5.09 -12.39 -16.33
CA GLY A 129 -5.51 -11.57 -17.48
C GLY A 129 -5.33 -10.07 -17.22
N GLY A 130 -4.20 -9.66 -16.63
CA GLY A 130 -3.85 -8.27 -16.34
C GLY A 130 -4.43 -7.74 -15.02
N ARG A 131 -4.94 -8.60 -14.15
CA ARG A 131 -5.60 -8.26 -12.89
C ARG A 131 -4.80 -8.73 -11.66
N TYR A 132 -3.48 -8.55 -11.69
CA TYR A 132 -2.65 -8.83 -10.51
C TYR A 132 -3.14 -8.03 -9.28
N LEU A 133 -3.48 -6.75 -9.49
CA LEU A 133 -4.36 -5.99 -8.60
C LEU A 133 -5.79 -6.13 -9.14
N ALA A 134 -6.74 -6.49 -8.28
CA ALA A 134 -8.11 -6.75 -8.71
C ALA A 134 -8.92 -5.47 -9.01
N VAL A 135 -8.37 -4.30 -8.67
CA VAL A 135 -8.96 -2.98 -8.88
C VAL A 135 -7.95 -2.04 -9.56
N PRO A 136 -8.40 -1.03 -10.34
CA PRO A 136 -7.51 -0.12 -11.04
C PRO A 136 -6.82 0.84 -10.07
N THR A 137 -5.59 1.24 -10.41
CA THR A 137 -4.85 2.30 -9.73
C THR A 137 -5.25 3.69 -10.24
N VAL A 138 -4.90 4.75 -9.48
CA VAL A 138 -5.04 6.14 -9.94
C VAL A 138 -4.37 6.35 -11.30
N ALA A 139 -3.16 5.81 -11.51
CA ALA A 139 -2.45 5.93 -12.78
C ALA A 139 -3.21 5.24 -13.92
N GLU A 140 -3.73 4.04 -13.73
CA GLU A 140 -4.53 3.31 -14.73
C GLU A 140 -5.83 4.06 -15.08
N ILE A 141 -6.49 4.66 -14.07
CA ILE A 141 -7.69 5.48 -14.28
C ILE A 141 -7.36 6.72 -15.11
N LEU A 142 -6.24 7.39 -14.84
CA LEU A 142 -5.80 8.57 -15.60
C LEU A 142 -5.39 8.21 -17.02
N HIS A 143 -4.69 7.09 -17.22
CA HIS A 143 -4.32 6.60 -18.57
C HIS A 143 -5.54 6.27 -19.42
N ALA A 144 -6.59 5.70 -18.84
CA ALA A 144 -7.85 5.44 -19.57
C ALA A 144 -8.51 6.72 -20.09
N ARG A 145 -8.08 7.90 -19.59
CA ARG A 145 -8.53 9.23 -20.03
C ARG A 145 -7.48 9.98 -20.88
N GLY A 146 -6.40 9.31 -21.26
CA GLY A 146 -5.32 9.92 -22.03
C GLY A 146 -4.48 10.92 -21.23
N LEU A 147 -4.54 10.87 -19.89
CA LEU A 147 -3.77 11.75 -19.02
C LEU A 147 -2.44 11.09 -18.65
N ARG A 148 -1.36 11.89 -18.70
CA ARG A 148 -0.01 11.45 -18.35
C ARG A 148 0.16 11.37 -16.83
N THR A 149 0.94 10.38 -16.37
CA THR A 149 1.39 10.23 -14.98
C THR A 149 2.92 10.09 -14.92
N VAL A 150 3.49 10.30 -13.75
CA VAL A 150 4.88 9.95 -13.44
C VAL A 150 4.93 9.23 -12.11
N VAL A 151 5.57 8.07 -12.09
CA VAL A 151 5.84 7.30 -10.88
C VAL A 151 7.36 7.13 -10.76
N ALA A 152 7.92 7.50 -9.61
CA ALA A 152 9.33 7.31 -9.32
C ALA A 152 9.49 6.76 -7.89
N GLY A 153 10.16 5.64 -7.74
CA GLY A 153 10.43 5.03 -6.44
C GLY A 153 11.81 4.41 -6.34
N SER A 154 12.43 4.56 -5.19
CA SER A 154 13.68 3.89 -4.82
C SER A 154 13.48 2.45 -4.32
N LYS A 155 12.20 2.00 -4.23
CA LYS A 155 11.73 0.62 -3.96
C LYS A 155 10.89 0.08 -5.12
N GLN A 156 10.78 -1.25 -5.17
CA GLN A 156 9.99 -1.95 -6.22
C GLN A 156 8.48 -1.71 -6.09
N VAL A 157 7.98 -1.40 -4.89
CA VAL A 157 6.55 -1.10 -4.64
C VAL A 157 6.00 -0.01 -5.57
N ALA A 158 6.82 0.92 -6.02
CA ALA A 158 6.44 1.93 -7.01
C ALA A 158 5.83 1.31 -8.28
N LEU A 159 6.27 0.10 -8.68
CA LEU A 159 5.71 -0.61 -9.82
C LEU A 159 4.23 -1.01 -9.63
N LEU A 160 3.78 -1.22 -8.38
CA LEU A 160 2.36 -1.50 -8.10
C LEU A 160 1.45 -0.32 -8.41
N HIS A 161 1.97 0.92 -8.38
CA HIS A 161 1.18 2.10 -8.71
C HIS A 161 0.89 2.23 -10.21
N ASP A 162 1.84 1.73 -11.05
CA ASP A 162 1.67 1.81 -12.50
C ASP A 162 2.52 0.74 -13.20
N ARG A 163 1.96 -0.46 -13.32
CA ARG A 163 2.64 -1.65 -13.88
C ARG A 163 2.33 -1.91 -15.35
N MET A 164 1.54 -1.04 -16.00
CA MET A 164 1.12 -1.25 -17.39
C MET A 164 2.30 -1.26 -18.35
N ARG A 165 2.32 -2.21 -19.29
CA ARG A 165 3.29 -2.22 -20.40
C ARG A 165 3.07 -1.00 -21.29
N ARG A 166 4.16 -0.39 -21.75
CA ARG A 166 4.15 0.81 -22.59
C ARG A 166 4.98 0.63 -23.85
N PRO A 167 4.59 1.27 -24.97
CA PRO A 167 5.49 1.42 -26.12
C PRO A 167 6.69 2.30 -25.75
N ASN A 168 7.81 2.09 -26.43
CA ASN A 168 9.01 2.93 -26.31
C ASN A 168 8.83 4.23 -27.13
N GLU A 169 7.87 5.06 -26.76
CA GLU A 169 7.51 6.27 -27.48
C GLU A 169 7.70 7.51 -26.59
N PRO A 170 8.09 8.67 -27.15
CA PRO A 170 8.12 9.93 -26.43
C PRO A 170 6.74 10.29 -25.85
N GLY A 171 6.70 10.90 -24.66
CA GLY A 171 5.46 11.35 -24.01
C GLY A 171 4.69 10.27 -23.25
N VAL A 172 5.17 9.03 -23.22
CA VAL A 172 4.60 7.97 -22.39
C VAL A 172 4.86 8.27 -20.91
N SER A 173 3.88 7.92 -20.06
CA SER A 173 4.00 8.03 -18.60
C SER A 173 5.15 7.16 -18.10
N PRO A 174 6.25 7.72 -17.59
CA PRO A 174 7.39 6.92 -17.13
C PRO A 174 7.15 6.35 -15.75
N VAL A 175 7.69 5.15 -15.51
CA VAL A 175 7.81 4.56 -14.18
C VAL A 175 9.28 4.24 -13.91
N LEU A 176 9.79 4.70 -12.80
CA LEU A 176 11.09 4.36 -12.23
C LEU A 176 10.85 3.58 -10.93
N TYR A 177 11.43 2.39 -10.81
CA TYR A 177 11.31 1.55 -9.63
C TYR A 177 12.64 0.85 -9.35
N GLU A 178 13.26 1.21 -8.26
CA GLU A 178 14.55 0.67 -7.80
C GLU A 178 15.64 0.63 -8.92
N GLY A 179 15.74 1.73 -9.70
CA GLY A 179 16.70 1.88 -10.79
C GLY A 179 16.21 1.35 -12.15
N ALA A 180 15.26 0.43 -12.19
CA ALA A 180 14.65 -0.07 -13.42
C ALA A 180 13.49 0.84 -13.89
N THR A 181 13.15 0.77 -15.19
CA THR A 181 12.14 1.67 -15.78
C THR A 181 11.06 0.96 -16.60
N LEU A 182 9.92 1.63 -16.71
CA LEU A 182 8.94 1.41 -17.77
C LEU A 182 8.74 2.73 -18.54
N PRO A 183 8.92 2.76 -19.88
CA PRO A 183 9.46 1.64 -20.69
C PRO A 183 10.96 1.38 -20.38
N PRO A 184 11.48 0.17 -20.65
CA PRO A 184 12.88 -0.18 -20.36
C PRO A 184 13.90 0.71 -21.10
N ALA A 185 13.56 1.23 -22.26
CA ALA A 185 14.45 2.11 -23.06
C ALA A 185 14.81 3.43 -22.33
N LEU A 186 14.03 3.84 -21.32
CA LEU A 186 14.32 5.04 -20.53
C LEU A 186 15.53 4.87 -19.61
N GLU A 187 15.84 3.63 -19.18
CA GLU A 187 16.91 3.33 -18.23
C GLU A 187 18.27 3.85 -18.72
N ALA A 188 18.62 3.57 -19.98
CA ALA A 188 19.91 3.98 -20.53
C ALA A 188 20.10 5.51 -20.52
N SER A 189 19.05 6.30 -20.80
CA SER A 189 19.12 7.76 -20.76
C SER A 189 19.24 8.29 -19.34
N LEU A 190 18.55 7.66 -18.37
CA LEU A 190 18.68 8.03 -16.96
C LEU A 190 20.09 7.74 -16.44
N LEU A 191 20.67 6.57 -16.76
CA LEU A 191 22.03 6.24 -16.35
C LEU A 191 23.07 7.19 -16.97
N GLN A 192 22.87 7.60 -18.23
CA GLN A 192 23.73 8.59 -18.88
C GLN A 192 23.66 9.96 -18.20
N GLU A 193 22.48 10.39 -17.75
CA GLU A 193 22.27 11.72 -17.15
C GLU A 193 22.61 11.75 -15.65
N MET A 194 22.27 10.68 -14.92
CA MET A 194 22.33 10.62 -13.46
C MET A 194 23.52 9.83 -12.91
N GLY A 195 24.21 9.04 -13.75
CA GLY A 195 25.14 8.01 -13.33
C GLY A 195 24.42 6.75 -12.83
N ASP A 196 25.20 5.76 -12.40
CA ASP A 196 24.69 4.47 -11.94
C ASP A 196 23.75 4.62 -10.74
N PHE A 197 22.72 3.76 -10.69
CA PHE A 197 21.85 3.66 -9.53
C PHE A 197 22.66 3.17 -8.33
N PRO A 198 22.64 3.87 -7.18
CA PRO A 198 23.53 3.56 -6.07
C PRO A 198 23.33 2.14 -5.52
N PRO A 199 24.41 1.41 -5.18
CA PRO A 199 24.32 0.12 -4.50
C PRO A 199 23.73 0.31 -3.08
N ILE A 200 23.29 -0.78 -2.46
CA ILE A 200 22.93 -0.78 -1.04
C ILE A 200 24.22 -0.88 -0.24
N PRO A 201 24.53 0.08 0.66
CA PRO A 201 25.72 0.03 1.49
C PRO A 201 25.61 -1.05 2.60
N GLU A 202 26.73 -1.34 3.29
CA GLU A 202 26.77 -2.37 4.35
C GLU A 202 25.85 -2.05 5.55
N ASP A 203 25.70 -0.77 5.89
CA ASP A 203 24.77 -0.28 6.93
C ASP A 203 23.29 -0.31 6.52
N GLN A 204 23.04 -0.71 5.26
CA GLN A 204 21.72 -0.95 4.69
C GLN A 204 20.80 0.28 4.60
N ASP A 205 21.32 1.52 4.72
CA ASP A 205 20.49 2.68 4.39
C ASP A 205 20.29 2.83 2.86
N LYS A 206 19.22 3.51 2.48
CA LYS A 206 18.90 3.81 1.09
C LYS A 206 18.92 5.31 0.76
N ILE A 207 19.54 6.12 1.59
CA ILE A 207 19.62 7.59 1.45
C ILE A 207 20.11 7.99 0.06
N ALA A 208 21.19 7.37 -0.43
CA ALA A 208 21.74 7.67 -1.76
C ALA A 208 20.77 7.30 -2.89
N ARG A 209 20.00 6.20 -2.77
CA ARG A 209 18.99 5.78 -3.72
C ARG A 209 17.81 6.73 -3.76
N ASP A 210 17.35 7.22 -2.60
CA ASP A 210 16.28 8.22 -2.51
C ASP A 210 16.71 9.54 -3.17
N ALA A 211 17.93 10.00 -2.91
CA ALA A 211 18.50 11.19 -3.51
C ALA A 211 18.64 11.09 -5.04
N TRP A 212 19.09 9.92 -5.54
CA TRP A 212 19.22 9.63 -6.98
C TRP A 212 17.83 9.61 -7.64
N THR A 213 16.85 8.88 -7.04
CA THR A 213 15.48 8.76 -7.55
C THR A 213 14.78 10.13 -7.62
N THR A 214 14.94 10.94 -6.57
CA THR A 214 14.43 12.33 -6.55
C THR A 214 15.10 13.16 -7.65
N GLY A 215 16.41 13.02 -7.84
CA GLY A 215 17.15 13.68 -8.92
C GLY A 215 16.63 13.30 -10.31
N ALA A 216 16.41 12.01 -10.55
CA ALA A 216 15.86 11.48 -11.79
C ALA A 216 14.44 12.02 -12.07
N LEU A 217 13.59 12.04 -11.04
CA LEU A 217 12.24 12.62 -11.12
C LEU A 217 12.29 14.08 -11.60
N LEU A 218 13.07 14.91 -10.93
CA LEU A 218 13.08 16.37 -11.14
C LEU A 218 13.77 16.80 -12.45
N ARG A 219 14.84 16.12 -12.85
CA ARG A 219 15.61 16.47 -14.03
C ARG A 219 15.04 15.87 -15.32
N SER A 220 14.65 14.58 -15.27
CA SER A 220 14.33 13.81 -16.47
C SER A 220 12.85 13.47 -16.58
N LEU A 221 12.22 12.89 -15.51
CA LEU A 221 10.90 12.29 -15.67
C LEU A 221 9.77 13.31 -15.76
N TRP A 222 9.88 14.45 -15.08
CA TRP A 222 8.91 15.53 -15.23
C TRP A 222 8.97 16.19 -16.60
N GLY A 223 10.15 16.23 -17.24
CA GLY A 223 10.35 16.88 -18.54
C GLY A 223 9.95 18.36 -18.50
N ASP A 224 9.44 18.88 -19.64
CA ASP A 224 9.03 20.29 -19.77
C ASP A 224 7.69 20.60 -19.09
N SER A 225 6.84 19.59 -18.82
CA SER A 225 5.53 19.78 -18.21
C SER A 225 5.27 18.77 -17.10
N LEU A 226 4.89 19.27 -15.92
CA LEU A 226 4.45 18.44 -14.79
C LEU A 226 3.12 17.73 -15.16
N PRO A 227 3.01 16.40 -15.01
CA PRO A 227 1.77 15.68 -15.28
C PRO A 227 0.69 15.99 -14.21
N PRO A 228 -0.57 15.66 -14.47
CA PRO A 228 -1.64 15.78 -13.47
C PRO A 228 -1.39 15.00 -12.18
N TYR A 229 -0.69 13.87 -12.28
CA TYR A 229 -0.35 13.03 -11.13
C TYR A 229 1.11 12.62 -11.15
N THR A 230 1.76 12.81 -10.02
CA THR A 230 3.12 12.32 -9.75
C THR A 230 3.16 11.58 -8.43
N LEU A 231 3.83 10.42 -8.39
CA LEU A 231 4.23 9.74 -7.17
C LEU A 231 5.76 9.75 -7.05
N LEU A 232 6.26 10.13 -5.88
CA LEU A 232 7.64 9.90 -5.44
C LEU A 232 7.63 9.02 -4.20
N TRP A 233 8.20 7.81 -4.30
CA TRP A 233 8.35 6.88 -3.18
C TRP A 233 9.80 6.86 -2.71
N LEU A 234 10.03 7.30 -1.48
CA LEU A 234 11.32 7.23 -0.80
C LEU A 234 11.36 6.01 0.10
N ALA A 235 12.42 5.20 -0.01
CA ALA A 235 12.57 3.97 0.77
C ALA A 235 12.91 4.20 2.24
N GLU A 236 13.32 5.42 2.58
CA GLU A 236 13.65 5.81 3.95
C GLU A 236 12.46 6.55 4.62
N PRO A 237 12.34 6.42 5.94
CA PRO A 237 13.27 5.83 6.92
C PRO A 237 13.11 4.32 7.18
N ASP A 238 12.29 3.57 6.46
CA ASP A 238 11.99 2.15 6.68
C ASP A 238 13.25 1.28 6.82
N PHE A 239 14.17 1.37 5.84
CA PHE A 239 15.40 0.55 5.82
C PHE A 239 16.29 0.84 7.03
N SER A 240 16.54 2.10 7.33
CA SER A 240 17.33 2.51 8.49
C SER A 240 16.67 2.11 9.82
N GLN A 241 15.33 2.16 9.90
CA GLN A 241 14.60 1.71 11.09
C GLN A 241 14.65 0.19 11.23
N HIS A 242 14.60 -0.58 10.14
CA HIS A 242 14.82 -2.02 10.20
C HIS A 242 16.20 -2.37 10.73
N ALA A 243 17.23 -1.67 10.29
CA ALA A 243 18.63 -1.95 10.66
C ALA A 243 18.94 -1.59 12.11
N THR A 244 18.44 -0.43 12.60
CA THR A 244 18.92 0.18 13.86
C THR A 244 17.81 0.58 14.84
N GLY A 245 16.55 0.41 14.47
CA GLY A 245 15.36 0.75 15.26
C GLY A 245 14.95 2.22 15.16
N PRO A 246 13.66 2.52 15.41
CA PRO A 246 13.15 3.89 15.46
C PRO A 246 13.88 4.74 16.50
N GLY A 247 14.16 6.02 16.14
CA GLY A 247 14.83 6.97 17.03
C GLY A 247 16.34 6.77 17.15
N SER A 248 16.95 5.83 16.44
CA SER A 248 18.41 5.69 16.34
C SER A 248 19.02 6.85 15.52
N ALA A 249 20.32 7.11 15.71
CA ALA A 249 21.01 8.16 14.95
C ALA A 249 20.89 7.95 13.43
N GLN A 250 20.97 6.69 12.96
CA GLN A 250 20.84 6.36 11.55
C GLN A 250 19.39 6.61 11.05
N SER A 251 18.37 6.17 11.80
CA SER A 251 16.97 6.41 11.40
C SER A 251 16.61 7.91 11.39
N LEU A 252 17.15 8.70 12.33
CA LEU A 252 16.94 10.15 12.35
C LEU A 252 17.65 10.84 11.17
N ALA A 253 18.84 10.38 10.78
CA ALA A 253 19.53 10.88 9.60
C ALA A 253 18.75 10.55 8.30
N ALA A 254 18.16 9.35 8.23
CA ALA A 254 17.32 8.93 7.11
C ALA A 254 16.04 9.79 7.01
N ILE A 255 15.37 10.08 8.13
CA ILE A 255 14.23 11.01 8.20
C ILE A 255 14.61 12.40 7.66
N ALA A 256 15.75 12.94 8.13
CA ALA A 256 16.23 14.24 7.65
C ALA A 256 16.57 14.23 6.15
N SER A 257 17.06 13.10 5.61
CA SER A 257 17.30 12.94 4.18
C SER A 257 16.00 12.91 3.37
N SER A 258 14.96 12.22 3.84
CA SER A 258 13.64 12.21 3.20
C SER A 258 13.03 13.61 3.18
N ASP A 259 13.15 14.36 4.27
CA ASP A 259 12.73 15.78 4.34
C ASP A 259 13.52 16.67 3.38
N ALA A 260 14.82 16.44 3.23
CA ALA A 260 15.65 17.18 2.26
C ALA A 260 15.21 16.89 0.81
N ASN A 261 14.84 15.65 0.48
CA ASN A 261 14.30 15.30 -0.83
C ASN A 261 12.92 15.95 -1.07
N LEU A 262 12.05 16.04 -0.05
CA LEU A 262 10.83 16.84 -0.13
C LEU A 262 11.16 18.30 -0.43
N GLY A 263 12.14 18.88 0.27
CA GLY A 263 12.60 20.26 0.01
C GLY A 263 12.95 20.49 -1.47
N ARG A 264 13.70 19.56 -2.08
CA ARG A 264 14.05 19.62 -3.52
C ARG A 264 12.83 19.60 -4.44
N VAL A 265 11.80 18.78 -4.10
CA VAL A 265 10.53 18.75 -4.85
C VAL A 265 9.82 20.09 -4.75
N LEU A 266 9.72 20.65 -3.55
CA LEU A 266 9.06 21.93 -3.31
C LEU A 266 9.78 23.10 -4.01
N ASP A 267 11.11 23.13 -3.96
CA ASP A 267 11.93 24.14 -4.62
C ASP A 267 11.79 24.06 -6.16
N GLU A 268 11.68 22.88 -6.73
CA GLU A 268 11.47 22.69 -8.15
C GLU A 268 10.07 23.15 -8.60
N LEU A 269 9.03 22.91 -7.78
CA LEU A 269 7.69 23.44 -8.05
C LEU A 269 7.70 24.98 -8.02
N ASP A 270 8.40 25.58 -7.06
CA ASP A 270 8.56 27.04 -6.95
C ASP A 270 9.34 27.60 -8.16
N ARG A 271 10.44 26.96 -8.55
CA ARG A 271 11.26 27.36 -9.71
C ARG A 271 10.48 27.32 -11.03
N ARG A 272 9.54 26.35 -11.16
CA ARG A 272 8.67 26.24 -12.35
C ARG A 272 7.43 27.15 -12.27
N GLY A 273 7.19 27.84 -11.17
CA GLY A 273 5.98 28.65 -10.95
C GLY A 273 4.70 27.79 -10.85
N LEU A 274 4.83 26.53 -10.40
CA LEU A 274 3.72 25.57 -10.34
C LEU A 274 3.18 25.36 -8.93
N ARG A 275 3.75 26.01 -7.89
CA ARG A 275 3.34 25.82 -6.51
C ARG A 275 1.86 26.11 -6.26
N GLU A 276 1.34 27.19 -6.85
CA GLU A 276 -0.04 27.62 -6.68
C GLU A 276 -1.06 26.84 -7.52
N THR A 277 -0.60 25.84 -8.28
CA THR A 277 -1.44 24.94 -9.11
C THR A 277 -1.16 23.47 -8.82
N THR A 278 -0.49 23.16 -7.71
CA THR A 278 -0.10 21.79 -7.37
C THR A 278 -0.35 21.52 -5.89
N ASP A 279 -1.16 20.51 -5.61
CA ASP A 279 -1.33 19.97 -4.27
C ASP A 279 -0.25 18.93 -3.99
N VAL A 280 0.36 19.02 -2.81
CA VAL A 280 1.41 18.11 -2.38
C VAL A 280 0.91 17.34 -1.16
N PHE A 281 0.81 16.02 -1.29
CA PHE A 281 0.55 15.09 -0.21
C PHE A 281 1.86 14.44 0.20
N VAL A 282 2.20 14.49 1.47
CA VAL A 282 3.31 13.76 2.07
C VAL A 282 2.72 12.74 3.02
N VAL A 283 2.86 11.47 2.70
CA VAL A 283 2.25 10.36 3.42
C VAL A 283 3.29 9.30 3.74
N SER A 284 3.11 8.54 4.81
CA SER A 284 3.81 7.27 4.98
C SER A 284 2.84 6.11 4.78
N ASP A 285 3.38 4.99 4.38
CA ASP A 285 2.61 3.78 4.13
C ASP A 285 2.26 3.04 5.43
N HIS A 286 3.14 3.07 6.44
CA HIS A 286 2.91 2.52 7.78
C HIS A 286 3.76 3.25 8.83
N GLY A 287 3.49 2.96 10.11
CA GLY A 287 4.35 3.34 11.21
C GLY A 287 5.41 2.26 11.50
N PHE A 288 6.03 2.28 12.70
CA PHE A 288 7.17 1.42 13.03
C PHE A 288 7.30 1.17 14.52
N SER A 289 7.73 -0.03 14.92
CA SER A 289 8.02 -0.40 16.31
C SER A 289 9.41 -1.02 16.46
N THR A 290 9.97 -0.96 17.66
CA THR A 290 11.26 -1.61 17.98
C THR A 290 11.04 -3.10 18.22
N VAL A 291 11.87 -3.95 17.65
CA VAL A 291 11.89 -5.40 17.90
C VAL A 291 12.53 -5.67 19.25
N ALA A 292 11.70 -6.01 20.25
CA ALA A 292 12.16 -6.38 21.59
C ALA A 292 12.28 -7.90 21.75
N TRP A 293 11.41 -8.67 21.08
CA TRP A 293 11.38 -10.12 21.16
C TRP A 293 11.27 -10.72 19.75
N LYS A 294 11.88 -11.88 19.58
CA LYS A 294 11.89 -12.64 18.32
C LYS A 294 11.34 -14.03 18.57
N VAL A 295 10.43 -14.46 17.71
CA VAL A 295 9.83 -15.78 17.72
C VAL A 295 9.90 -16.40 16.32
N ASP A 296 10.25 -17.66 16.20
CA ASP A 296 10.06 -18.43 14.98
C ASP A 296 8.72 -19.16 15.05
N VAL A 297 7.67 -18.53 14.54
CA VAL A 297 6.29 -19.05 14.62
C VAL A 297 6.18 -20.45 14.00
N ALA A 298 6.90 -20.73 12.90
CA ALA A 298 6.87 -22.04 12.28
C ALA A 298 7.50 -23.11 13.21
N ALA A 299 8.60 -22.79 13.88
CA ALA A 299 9.25 -23.68 14.84
C ALA A 299 8.37 -23.92 16.08
N GLU A 300 7.76 -22.88 16.65
CA GLU A 300 6.86 -22.99 17.81
C GLU A 300 5.65 -23.88 17.51
N LEU A 301 5.01 -23.68 16.36
CA LEU A 301 3.88 -24.51 15.93
C LEU A 301 4.32 -25.96 15.63
N SER A 302 5.54 -26.17 15.10
CA SER A 302 6.09 -27.51 14.89
C SER A 302 6.31 -28.23 16.23
N LEU A 303 6.84 -27.54 17.24
CA LEU A 303 6.99 -28.08 18.61
C LEU A 303 5.63 -28.42 19.25
N ALA A 304 4.59 -27.67 18.92
CA ALA A 304 3.22 -27.95 19.33
C ALA A 304 2.55 -29.11 18.55
N GLY A 305 3.26 -29.76 17.63
CA GLY A 305 2.81 -30.96 16.92
C GLY A 305 2.06 -30.70 15.61
N PHE A 306 2.19 -29.49 15.02
CA PHE A 306 1.67 -29.20 13.70
C PHE A 306 2.70 -29.54 12.61
N SER A 307 2.23 -29.97 11.45
CA SER A 307 3.07 -30.15 10.27
C SER A 307 3.27 -28.79 9.59
N THR A 308 4.25 -28.04 10.05
CA THR A 308 4.50 -26.65 9.60
C THR A 308 5.70 -26.54 8.70
N GLY A 309 5.73 -25.51 7.87
CA GLY A 309 6.88 -25.12 7.06
C GLY A 309 6.75 -23.74 6.46
N ARG A 310 7.87 -23.15 6.06
CA ARG A 310 7.94 -21.92 5.26
C ARG A 310 8.06 -22.23 3.76
N VAL A 311 8.14 -23.51 3.42
CA VAL A 311 8.23 -24.07 2.06
C VAL A 311 7.34 -25.30 1.99
N ALA A 312 6.54 -25.43 0.94
CA ALA A 312 5.68 -26.57 0.69
C ALA A 312 6.18 -27.39 -0.52
N LEU A 313 7.23 -28.16 -0.35
CA LEU A 313 7.78 -29.01 -1.43
C LEU A 313 6.69 -29.94 -2.02
N GLY A 314 6.46 -29.79 -3.32
CA GLY A 314 5.38 -30.48 -4.03
C GLY A 314 3.96 -29.97 -3.70
N GLY A 315 3.84 -28.72 -3.22
CA GLY A 315 2.60 -28.05 -2.84
C GLY A 315 2.16 -28.32 -1.41
N LEU A 316 1.30 -27.45 -0.89
CA LEU A 316 0.77 -27.56 0.48
C LEU A 316 -0.13 -28.79 0.61
N LYS A 317 0.26 -29.75 1.45
CA LYS A 317 -0.46 -31.00 1.66
C LYS A 317 -1.69 -30.79 2.55
N PRO A 318 -2.77 -31.60 2.41
CA PRO A 318 -3.90 -31.54 3.34
C PRO A 318 -3.44 -31.64 4.79
N GLY A 319 -3.94 -30.75 5.65
CA GLY A 319 -3.57 -30.65 7.06
C GLY A 319 -2.19 -30.07 7.38
N GLY A 320 -1.34 -29.84 6.35
CA GLY A 320 -0.09 -29.11 6.49
C GLY A 320 -0.34 -27.61 6.67
N VAL A 321 0.59 -26.90 7.31
CA VAL A 321 0.49 -25.46 7.59
C VAL A 321 1.67 -24.72 6.98
N MET A 322 1.41 -23.88 5.99
CA MET A 322 2.39 -22.92 5.48
C MET A 322 2.38 -21.69 6.40
N VAL A 323 3.53 -21.37 6.97
CA VAL A 323 3.73 -20.17 7.81
C VAL A 323 4.48 -19.11 7.01
N VAL A 324 3.83 -17.97 6.79
CA VAL A 324 4.40 -16.84 6.04
C VAL A 324 4.62 -15.67 6.98
N SER A 325 5.89 -15.35 7.27
CA SER A 325 6.26 -14.25 8.15
C SER A 325 6.15 -12.91 7.43
N ASN A 326 5.51 -11.95 8.10
CA ASN A 326 5.47 -10.54 7.71
C ASN A 326 5.88 -9.63 8.88
N GLY A 327 6.91 -10.03 9.62
CA GLY A 327 7.42 -9.22 10.73
C GLY A 327 6.56 -9.28 11.98
N GLY A 328 5.79 -8.24 12.26
CA GLY A 328 4.85 -8.17 13.40
C GLY A 328 3.60 -9.02 13.24
N SER A 329 3.43 -9.72 12.12
CA SER A 329 2.34 -10.66 11.87
C SER A 329 2.81 -11.90 11.11
N SER A 330 2.07 -13.00 11.24
CA SER A 330 2.27 -14.22 10.47
C SER A 330 0.96 -14.70 9.87
N LEU A 331 1.02 -15.16 8.63
CA LEU A 331 -0.09 -15.72 7.88
C LEU A 331 0.03 -17.25 7.89
N LEU A 332 -1.06 -17.94 8.23
CA LEU A 332 -1.11 -19.39 8.30
C LEU A 332 -2.09 -19.91 7.26
N TYR A 333 -1.56 -20.62 6.26
CA TYR A 333 -2.35 -21.30 5.23
C TYR A 333 -2.44 -22.78 5.55
N VAL A 334 -3.64 -23.31 5.67
CA VAL A 334 -3.89 -24.72 5.99
C VAL A 334 -4.25 -25.47 4.73
N GLY A 335 -3.51 -26.52 4.42
CA GLY A 335 -3.75 -27.36 3.25
C GLY A 335 -5.13 -28.00 3.30
N GLY A 336 -5.94 -27.71 2.27
CA GLY A 336 -7.33 -28.14 2.19
C GLY A 336 -8.30 -27.38 3.11
N HIS A 337 -7.87 -26.30 3.72
CA HIS A 337 -8.66 -25.51 4.68
C HIS A 337 -9.25 -26.37 5.83
N ASP A 338 -8.47 -27.36 6.29
CA ASP A 338 -8.92 -28.35 7.28
C ASP A 338 -9.42 -27.66 8.57
N PRO A 339 -10.72 -27.75 8.92
CA PRO A 339 -11.31 -27.04 10.02
C PRO A 339 -10.82 -27.52 11.40
N ASP A 340 -10.40 -28.79 11.52
CA ASP A 340 -9.87 -29.33 12.76
C ASP A 340 -8.46 -28.81 13.00
N VAL A 341 -7.65 -28.70 11.96
CA VAL A 341 -6.33 -28.06 12.05
C VAL A 341 -6.47 -26.57 12.39
N CYS A 342 -7.38 -25.84 11.74
CA CYS A 342 -7.62 -24.42 12.05
C CYS A 342 -8.06 -24.22 13.51
N ARG A 343 -8.97 -25.05 14.03
CA ARG A 343 -9.43 -24.98 15.41
C ARG A 343 -8.30 -25.27 16.41
N ARG A 344 -7.47 -26.28 16.13
CA ARG A 344 -6.30 -26.60 16.96
C ARG A 344 -5.25 -25.50 16.92
N LEU A 345 -5.02 -24.86 15.75
CA LEU A 345 -4.10 -23.73 15.61
C LEU A 345 -4.57 -22.54 16.46
N ALA A 346 -5.84 -22.13 16.34
CA ALA A 346 -6.39 -21.06 17.16
C ALA A 346 -6.21 -21.35 18.65
N ALA A 347 -6.53 -22.59 19.08
CA ALA A 347 -6.35 -23.03 20.47
C ALA A 347 -4.88 -23.00 20.93
N CYS A 348 -3.94 -23.31 20.06
CA CYS A 348 -2.52 -23.25 20.37
C CYS A 348 -2.02 -21.80 20.46
N LEU A 349 -2.48 -20.93 19.56
CA LEU A 349 -2.10 -19.51 19.54
C LEU A 349 -2.57 -18.76 20.79
N ASP A 350 -3.77 -19.05 21.29
CA ASP A 350 -4.37 -18.37 22.45
C ASP A 350 -3.54 -18.47 23.73
N ILE A 351 -2.72 -19.50 23.88
CA ILE A 351 -1.92 -19.72 25.08
C ILE A 351 -0.47 -19.29 24.96
N GLN A 352 -0.10 -18.73 23.81
CA GLN A 352 1.27 -18.24 23.58
C GLN A 352 1.44 -16.82 24.14
N ASP A 353 2.56 -16.55 24.79
CA ASP A 353 2.87 -15.23 25.35
C ASP A 353 3.22 -14.17 24.29
N TRP A 354 3.56 -14.61 23.08
CA TRP A 354 3.84 -13.76 21.94
C TRP A 354 2.62 -13.43 21.06
N THR A 355 1.46 -14.07 21.30
CA THR A 355 0.23 -13.80 20.53
C THR A 355 -0.42 -12.49 20.97
N GLY A 356 -0.70 -11.62 20.00
CA GLY A 356 -1.45 -10.37 20.18
C GLY A 356 -2.91 -10.53 19.74
N VAL A 357 -3.19 -10.59 18.44
CA VAL A 357 -4.56 -10.76 17.91
C VAL A 357 -4.60 -11.90 16.91
N VAL A 358 -5.65 -12.71 16.98
CA VAL A 358 -5.88 -13.82 16.05
C VAL A 358 -7.12 -13.53 15.22
N PHE A 359 -6.96 -13.54 13.91
CA PHE A 359 -8.04 -13.51 12.92
C PHE A 359 -8.19 -14.87 12.26
N SER A 360 -9.40 -15.25 11.88
CA SER A 360 -9.66 -16.50 11.17
C SER A 360 -10.62 -16.31 9.99
N ARG A 361 -10.40 -17.10 8.93
CA ARG A 361 -11.28 -17.15 7.75
C ARG A 361 -12.65 -17.73 8.12
N ALA A 362 -12.66 -18.88 8.77
CA ALA A 362 -13.87 -19.49 9.32
C ALA A 362 -14.11 -19.00 10.74
N PRO A 363 -15.37 -18.86 11.20
CA PRO A 363 -15.67 -18.49 12.58
C PRO A 363 -15.08 -19.50 13.57
N LEU A 364 -14.17 -19.04 14.41
CA LEU A 364 -13.57 -19.81 15.50
C LEU A 364 -13.74 -19.03 16.81
N GLU A 365 -14.02 -19.75 17.90
CA GLU A 365 -14.14 -19.15 19.23
C GLU A 365 -12.84 -18.45 19.64
N GLY A 366 -12.94 -17.26 20.18
CA GLY A 366 -11.79 -16.47 20.64
C GLY A 366 -11.04 -15.72 19.53
N THR A 367 -11.50 -15.77 18.27
CA THR A 367 -10.87 -15.07 17.14
C THR A 367 -11.78 -14.00 16.54
N PHE A 368 -11.21 -13.05 15.80
CA PHE A 368 -11.97 -12.15 14.94
C PHE A 368 -12.06 -12.70 13.51
N PRO A 369 -13.17 -12.47 12.78
CA PRO A 369 -13.21 -12.72 11.34
C PRO A 369 -12.15 -11.89 10.59
N LEU A 370 -11.56 -12.42 9.51
CA LEU A 370 -10.65 -11.66 8.63
C LEU A 370 -11.28 -10.35 8.10
N ALA A 371 -12.61 -10.35 7.93
CA ALA A 371 -13.37 -9.18 7.46
C ALA A 371 -13.31 -7.99 8.44
N GLU A 372 -13.07 -8.21 9.75
CA GLU A 372 -12.90 -7.10 10.70
C GLU A 372 -11.65 -6.26 10.41
N ALA A 373 -10.66 -6.85 9.72
CA ALA A 373 -9.45 -6.18 9.27
C ALA A 373 -9.42 -5.94 7.75
N HIS A 374 -10.52 -6.19 7.03
CA HIS A 374 -10.61 -6.09 5.57
C HIS A 374 -9.54 -6.88 4.80
N ILE A 375 -9.16 -8.07 5.32
CA ILE A 375 -8.16 -8.96 4.70
C ILE A 375 -8.77 -10.28 4.22
N ASP A 376 -10.07 -10.35 4.07
CA ASP A 376 -10.86 -11.50 3.63
C ASP A 376 -10.89 -11.66 2.10
N ALA A 377 -9.75 -11.46 1.44
CA ALA A 377 -9.58 -11.69 0.01
C ALA A 377 -9.83 -13.16 -0.36
N PRO A 378 -10.14 -13.49 -1.63
CA PRO A 378 -10.44 -14.87 -2.06
C PRO A 378 -9.36 -15.89 -1.69
N ASP A 379 -8.09 -15.54 -1.86
CA ASP A 379 -6.94 -16.38 -1.55
C ASP A 379 -6.30 -16.04 -0.17
N ALA A 380 -7.04 -15.36 0.73
CA ALA A 380 -6.55 -15.00 2.07
C ALA A 380 -6.16 -16.23 2.91
N PRO A 381 -5.26 -16.11 3.90
CA PRO A 381 -4.87 -17.19 4.79
C PRO A 381 -6.06 -17.71 5.63
N ASP A 382 -5.91 -18.89 6.21
CA ASP A 382 -6.91 -19.45 7.12
C ASP A 382 -6.89 -18.77 8.48
N ILE A 383 -5.68 -18.40 8.95
CA ILE A 383 -5.47 -17.66 10.19
C ILE A 383 -4.41 -16.57 9.95
N VAL A 384 -4.62 -15.41 10.53
CA VAL A 384 -3.61 -14.36 10.67
C VAL A 384 -3.40 -14.10 12.15
N VAL A 385 -2.16 -14.10 12.59
CA VAL A 385 -1.79 -13.73 13.95
C VAL A 385 -0.96 -12.45 13.92
N SER A 386 -1.47 -11.38 14.54
CA SER A 386 -0.68 -10.22 14.91
C SER A 386 0.05 -10.50 16.20
N LEU A 387 1.34 -10.22 16.24
CA LEU A 387 2.16 -10.52 17.40
C LEU A 387 2.03 -9.43 18.47
N ARG A 388 2.34 -9.79 19.72
CA ARG A 388 2.18 -8.92 20.88
C ARG A 388 3.11 -7.71 20.83
N TRP A 389 2.60 -6.60 21.35
CA TRP A 389 3.34 -5.34 21.48
C TRP A 389 3.09 -4.72 22.87
N THR A 390 3.96 -3.74 23.25
CA THR A 390 3.81 -2.92 24.45
C THR A 390 4.05 -1.44 24.16
N ARG A 391 3.62 -0.57 25.08
CA ARG A 391 3.86 0.88 25.01
C ARG A 391 5.21 1.32 25.60
N ASP A 392 6.02 0.36 26.02
CA ASP A 392 7.33 0.62 26.62
C ASP A 392 8.25 1.32 25.62
N ARG A 393 9.29 1.96 26.17
CA ARG A 393 10.29 2.67 25.36
C ARG A 393 11.50 1.79 25.08
N SER A 394 12.01 1.92 23.88
CA SER A 394 13.27 1.29 23.46
C SER A 394 14.49 1.98 24.10
N ARG A 395 15.66 1.43 23.87
CA ARG A 395 16.94 2.05 24.28
C ARG A 395 17.20 3.41 23.60
N THR A 396 16.58 3.69 22.46
CA THR A 396 16.64 4.98 21.76
C THR A 396 15.64 6.00 22.31
N GLY A 397 14.80 5.59 23.26
CA GLY A 397 13.71 6.41 23.83
C GLY A 397 12.43 6.41 23.01
N ALA A 398 12.40 5.81 21.81
CA ALA A 398 11.19 5.69 21.01
C ALA A 398 10.20 4.72 21.69
N PRO A 399 8.91 5.08 21.85
CA PRO A 399 7.90 4.17 22.39
C PRO A 399 7.48 3.14 21.34
N GLY A 400 6.97 1.99 21.81
CA GLY A 400 6.51 0.89 20.97
C GLY A 400 7.54 -0.22 20.84
N LEU A 401 7.33 -1.29 21.61
CA LEU A 401 8.09 -2.53 21.51
C LEU A 401 7.19 -3.62 20.97
N GLN A 402 7.70 -4.47 20.08
CA GLN A 402 6.94 -5.58 19.53
C GLN A 402 7.72 -6.89 19.52
N THR A 403 6.97 -7.98 19.50
CA THR A 403 7.46 -9.29 19.06
C THR A 403 7.44 -9.35 17.53
N SER A 404 8.44 -9.99 16.93
CA SER A 404 8.46 -10.21 15.48
C SER A 404 8.74 -11.66 15.15
N ASP A 405 8.07 -12.19 14.11
CA ASP A 405 8.33 -13.51 13.53
C ASP A 405 9.65 -13.47 12.75
N LEU A 406 10.73 -13.67 13.48
CA LEU A 406 12.10 -13.61 12.98
C LEU A 406 12.91 -14.78 13.55
N SER A 407 13.88 -15.26 12.76
CA SER A 407 14.91 -16.13 13.31
C SER A 407 15.58 -15.44 14.52
N PRO A 408 15.88 -16.16 15.62
CA PRO A 408 16.59 -15.59 16.77
C PRO A 408 17.94 -14.94 16.41
N LYS A 409 18.55 -15.33 15.27
CA LYS A 409 19.82 -14.78 14.77
C LYS A 409 19.66 -13.58 13.85
N ALA A 410 18.44 -13.19 13.50
CA ALA A 410 18.19 -12.04 12.62
C ALA A 410 18.69 -10.74 13.28
N LYS A 411 19.36 -9.91 12.49
CA LYS A 411 19.89 -8.61 12.94
C LYS A 411 18.93 -7.47 12.66
N LYS A 412 17.61 -7.67 12.92
CA LYS A 412 16.61 -6.63 12.78
C LYS A 412 16.31 -6.01 14.14
N GLU A 413 16.43 -4.68 14.24
CA GLU A 413 16.20 -3.91 15.46
C GLU A 413 14.84 -3.21 15.47
N GLY A 414 14.23 -3.02 14.31
CA GLY A 414 12.89 -2.50 14.15
C GLY A 414 12.08 -3.28 13.12
N ASN A 415 10.75 -3.23 13.23
CA ASN A 415 9.82 -3.86 12.31
C ASN A 415 8.44 -3.20 12.38
N HIS A 416 7.53 -3.63 11.53
CA HIS A 416 6.15 -3.19 11.40
C HIS A 416 5.23 -4.39 11.15
N ALA A 417 4.01 -4.17 10.69
CA ALA A 417 2.97 -5.16 10.38
C ALA A 417 2.31 -5.79 11.62
N SER A 418 2.43 -5.19 12.81
CA SER A 418 1.65 -5.55 13.99
C SER A 418 0.41 -4.64 14.12
N LEU A 419 -0.47 -4.93 15.09
CA LEU A 419 -1.55 -4.04 15.49
C LEU A 419 -1.12 -3.09 16.62
N SER A 420 0.17 -2.82 16.74
CA SER A 420 0.70 -1.74 17.59
C SER A 420 0.19 -0.39 17.09
N PRO A 421 -0.26 0.53 17.97
CA PRO A 421 -0.62 1.89 17.56
C PRO A 421 0.56 2.66 16.95
N TYR A 422 1.79 2.21 17.16
CA TYR A 422 2.99 2.79 16.55
C TYR A 422 3.24 2.30 15.13
N ASP A 423 2.69 1.14 14.76
CA ASP A 423 2.65 0.63 13.39
C ASP A 423 1.39 1.11 12.65
N MET A 424 0.24 1.17 13.37
CA MET A 424 -1.09 1.51 12.85
C MET A 424 -1.38 3.02 12.83
N HIS A 425 -0.43 3.87 13.18
CA HIS A 425 -0.52 5.32 13.08
C HIS A 425 0.66 5.85 12.29
N ASN A 426 0.39 6.26 11.09
CA ASN A 426 1.36 6.79 10.13
C ASN A 426 1.10 8.28 9.83
N MET A 427 2.01 8.90 9.09
CA MET A 427 2.01 10.35 8.86
C MET A 427 1.25 10.71 7.59
N LEU A 428 0.41 11.77 7.66
CA LEU A 428 -0.12 12.47 6.50
C LEU A 428 -0.10 13.97 6.73
N VAL A 429 0.48 14.70 5.77
CA VAL A 429 0.44 16.17 5.65
C VAL A 429 0.11 16.51 4.21
N ALA A 430 -0.81 17.44 3.99
CA ALA A 430 -1.14 17.86 2.63
C ALA A 430 -1.27 19.39 2.54
N ALA A 431 -0.73 20.01 1.48
CA ALA A 431 -0.81 21.44 1.25
C ALA A 431 -0.85 21.78 -0.24
N GLY A 432 -1.63 22.76 -0.60
CA GLY A 432 -1.77 23.24 -1.97
C GLY A 432 -2.98 24.14 -2.14
N PRO A 433 -3.32 24.50 -3.39
CA PRO A 433 -4.41 25.43 -3.69
C PRO A 433 -5.79 24.89 -3.29
N ASP A 434 -6.00 23.56 -3.34
CA ASP A 434 -7.27 22.93 -3.06
C ASP A 434 -7.44 22.48 -1.60
N LEU A 435 -6.44 22.76 -0.75
CA LEU A 435 -6.41 22.37 0.66
C LEU A 435 -6.60 23.55 1.59
N LEU A 436 -7.19 23.31 2.76
CA LEU A 436 -7.25 24.27 3.86
C LEU A 436 -5.84 24.60 4.36
N ARG A 437 -5.67 25.73 5.05
CA ARG A 437 -4.35 26.21 5.51
C ARG A 437 -4.27 26.30 7.02
N GLY A 438 -3.19 25.74 7.57
CA GLY A 438 -2.89 25.81 9.01
C GLY A 438 -3.90 25.02 9.87
N VAL A 439 -4.44 23.94 9.33
CA VAL A 439 -5.45 23.11 10.00
C VAL A 439 -4.81 21.84 10.54
N VAL A 440 -5.18 21.43 11.74
CA VAL A 440 -4.97 20.08 12.25
C VAL A 440 -6.30 19.36 12.19
N ASP A 441 -6.40 18.40 11.27
CA ASP A 441 -7.56 17.54 11.18
C ASP A 441 -7.47 16.45 12.24
N THR A 442 -8.51 16.34 13.06
CA THR A 442 -8.61 15.37 14.17
C THR A 442 -9.54 14.21 13.87
N LEU A 443 -10.15 14.17 12.67
CA LEU A 443 -10.91 13.02 12.25
C LEU A 443 -9.98 11.89 11.79
N PRO A 444 -10.35 10.62 12.00
CA PRO A 444 -9.64 9.50 11.43
C PRO A 444 -9.62 9.56 9.90
N SER A 445 -8.45 9.28 9.33
CA SER A 445 -8.23 9.11 7.91
C SER A 445 -7.31 7.91 7.67
N GLY A 446 -7.17 7.46 6.43
CA GLY A 446 -6.31 6.32 6.12
C GLY A 446 -5.72 6.34 4.71
N ASN A 447 -4.78 5.45 4.46
CA ASN A 447 -4.11 5.32 3.17
C ASN A 447 -5.09 5.04 2.01
N THR A 448 -6.23 4.42 2.30
CA THR A 448 -7.31 4.23 1.32
C THR A 448 -7.96 5.54 0.88
N ASP A 449 -7.86 6.62 1.65
CA ASP A 449 -8.49 7.90 1.37
C ASP A 449 -7.67 8.79 0.42
N ILE A 450 -6.40 8.44 0.21
CA ILE A 450 -5.50 9.21 -0.67
C ILE A 450 -6.00 9.18 -2.12
N ALA A 451 -6.23 7.99 -2.69
CA ALA A 451 -6.67 7.86 -4.09
C ALA A 451 -7.99 8.58 -4.39
N PRO A 452 -9.09 8.40 -3.61
CA PRO A 452 -10.35 9.11 -3.88
C PRO A 452 -10.21 10.63 -3.70
N THR A 453 -9.39 11.11 -2.76
CA THR A 453 -9.13 12.55 -2.58
C THR A 453 -8.35 13.12 -3.75
N VAL A 454 -7.29 12.43 -4.22
CA VAL A 454 -6.54 12.79 -5.42
C VAL A 454 -7.45 12.86 -6.66
N LEU A 455 -8.26 11.83 -6.88
CA LEU A 455 -9.19 11.82 -8.02
C LEU A 455 -10.25 12.91 -7.93
N TRP A 456 -10.71 13.24 -6.72
CA TRP A 456 -11.64 14.34 -6.49
C TRP A 456 -11.05 15.69 -6.89
N ILE A 457 -9.83 16.00 -6.46
CA ILE A 457 -9.07 17.20 -6.83
C ILE A 457 -8.87 17.26 -8.35
N LEU A 458 -8.57 16.13 -8.99
CA LEU A 458 -8.41 16.03 -10.45
C LEU A 458 -9.74 16.05 -11.23
N GLY A 459 -10.89 16.24 -10.55
CA GLY A 459 -12.21 16.33 -11.17
C GLY A 459 -12.83 15.00 -11.58
N LEU A 460 -12.28 13.86 -11.11
CA LEU A 460 -12.75 12.50 -11.44
C LEU A 460 -13.65 11.93 -10.33
N ARG A 461 -14.69 12.68 -9.98
CA ARG A 461 -15.58 12.42 -8.84
C ARG A 461 -16.28 11.05 -8.91
N GLU A 462 -16.70 10.62 -10.12
CA GLU A 462 -17.35 9.33 -10.31
C GLU A 462 -16.41 8.14 -10.03
N GLU A 463 -15.13 8.27 -10.34
CA GLU A 463 -14.14 7.24 -10.06
C GLU A 463 -13.78 7.20 -8.57
N ALA A 464 -13.65 8.37 -7.93
CA ALA A 464 -13.45 8.49 -6.49
C ALA A 464 -14.57 7.77 -5.70
N ALA A 465 -15.82 7.92 -6.12
CA ALA A 465 -16.98 7.31 -5.46
C ALA A 465 -17.04 5.77 -5.54
N LYS A 466 -16.20 5.12 -6.37
CA LYS A 466 -16.13 3.65 -6.51
C LYS A 466 -15.11 3.01 -5.56
N MET A 467 -14.33 3.82 -4.84
CA MET A 467 -13.27 3.36 -3.94
C MET A 467 -13.82 3.04 -2.55
N ASP A 468 -13.06 2.30 -1.76
CA ASP A 468 -13.45 1.96 -0.37
C ASP A 468 -13.17 3.12 0.59
N GLY A 469 -12.09 3.86 0.33
CA GLY A 469 -11.75 5.06 1.07
C GLY A 469 -12.70 6.21 0.76
N ARG A 470 -12.69 7.23 1.60
CA ARG A 470 -13.50 8.44 1.45
C ARG A 470 -12.67 9.61 0.89
N VAL A 471 -13.34 10.59 0.33
CA VAL A 471 -12.74 11.89 0.05
C VAL A 471 -12.56 12.62 1.39
N LEU A 472 -11.36 13.14 1.66
CA LEU A 472 -11.04 13.93 2.85
C LEU A 472 -11.61 15.36 2.72
N GLY A 473 -12.95 15.46 2.61
CA GLY A 473 -13.65 16.70 2.30
C GLY A 473 -13.43 17.81 3.34
N GLU A 474 -13.21 17.43 4.60
CA GLU A 474 -12.90 18.34 5.71
C GLU A 474 -11.55 19.04 5.57
N ALA A 475 -10.67 18.51 4.74
CA ALA A 475 -9.35 19.08 4.46
C ALA A 475 -9.34 19.94 3.19
N LEU A 476 -10.39 19.87 2.36
CA LEU A 476 -10.44 20.56 1.08
C LEU A 476 -11.02 21.98 1.19
N SER A 477 -10.47 22.92 0.42
CA SER A 477 -11.00 24.27 0.23
C SER A 477 -12.00 24.37 -0.92
N ILE A 478 -12.09 23.31 -1.74
CA ILE A 478 -13.06 23.15 -2.82
C ILE A 478 -14.28 22.38 -2.33
N GLU A 479 -15.40 22.49 -3.06
CA GLU A 479 -16.61 21.74 -2.73
C GLU A 479 -16.35 20.23 -2.71
N ALA A 480 -16.59 19.61 -1.56
CA ALA A 480 -16.41 18.18 -1.34
C ALA A 480 -17.46 17.64 -0.35
N PRO A 481 -17.71 16.31 -0.32
CA PRO A 481 -18.61 15.72 0.66
C PRO A 481 -18.10 15.98 2.08
N PRO A 482 -18.97 16.48 2.98
CA PRO A 482 -18.59 16.60 4.39
C PRO A 482 -18.42 15.21 5.01
N PRO A 483 -17.55 15.05 6.03
CA PRO A 483 -17.48 13.82 6.78
C PRO A 483 -18.78 13.60 7.56
N GLU A 484 -19.31 12.37 7.53
CA GLU A 484 -20.53 12.00 8.24
C GLU A 484 -20.22 11.02 9.36
N GLY A 485 -20.65 11.36 10.58
CA GLY A 485 -20.65 10.48 11.75
C GLY A 485 -19.24 9.99 12.11
N TYR A 486 -18.77 10.32 13.30
CA TYR A 486 -17.53 9.79 13.85
C TYR A 486 -17.82 8.95 15.10
N ARG A 487 -17.24 7.76 15.17
CA ARG A 487 -17.32 6.91 16.36
C ARG A 487 -16.08 6.05 16.53
N ILE A 488 -15.74 5.78 17.80
CA ILE A 488 -14.73 4.80 18.17
C ILE A 488 -15.46 3.57 18.76
N ARG A 489 -15.02 2.39 18.38
CA ARG A 489 -15.54 1.12 18.90
C ARG A 489 -14.39 0.25 19.38
N ARG A 490 -14.63 -0.47 20.47
CA ARG A 490 -13.78 -1.56 20.92
C ARG A 490 -14.51 -2.87 20.71
N LEU A 491 -13.93 -3.72 19.89
CA LEU A 491 -14.39 -5.09 19.67
C LEU A 491 -13.60 -6.01 20.61
N GLU A 492 -14.24 -7.02 21.15
CA GLU A 492 -13.60 -7.98 22.04
C GLU A 492 -13.96 -9.40 21.61
N ALA A 493 -13.01 -10.33 21.74
CA ALA A 493 -13.22 -11.75 21.58
C ALA A 493 -12.47 -12.49 22.69
N SER A 494 -13.09 -13.57 23.20
CA SER A 494 -12.51 -14.36 24.27
C SER A 494 -12.80 -15.84 24.11
N ARG A 495 -11.98 -16.66 24.73
CA ARG A 495 -12.19 -18.09 24.85
C ARG A 495 -11.75 -18.60 26.22
N ASP A 496 -12.67 -19.31 26.91
CA ASP A 496 -12.34 -20.05 28.11
C ASP A 496 -11.55 -21.32 27.80
N THR A 497 -10.49 -21.56 28.56
CA THR A 497 -9.68 -22.77 28.50
C THR A 497 -9.63 -23.45 29.87
N VAL A 498 -9.20 -24.71 29.92
CA VAL A 498 -9.04 -25.43 31.19
C VAL A 498 -8.09 -24.72 32.17
N GLY A 499 -7.04 -24.05 31.62
CA GLY A 499 -5.99 -23.39 32.41
C GLY A 499 -6.20 -21.90 32.65
N GLY A 500 -7.16 -21.25 31.99
CA GLY A 500 -7.31 -19.79 32.03
C GLY A 500 -8.26 -19.25 30.98
N GLU A 501 -8.14 -17.99 30.69
CA GLU A 501 -8.96 -17.29 29.71
C GLU A 501 -8.06 -16.54 28.71
N TRP A 502 -8.30 -16.70 27.43
CA TRP A 502 -7.80 -15.86 26.36
C TRP A 502 -8.73 -14.68 26.14
N ARG A 503 -8.18 -13.46 26.04
CA ARG A 503 -8.91 -12.26 25.66
C ARG A 503 -8.12 -11.44 24.68
N GLN A 504 -8.79 -10.92 23.65
CA GLN A 504 -8.21 -9.99 22.69
C GLN A 504 -9.18 -8.86 22.36
N TYR A 505 -8.63 -7.76 21.85
CA TYR A 505 -9.43 -6.62 21.43
C TYR A 505 -8.92 -6.00 20.14
N LEU A 506 -9.82 -5.32 19.42
CA LEU A 506 -9.53 -4.36 18.37
C LEU A 506 -10.17 -3.03 18.74
N GLN A 507 -9.44 -1.93 18.62
CA GLN A 507 -9.99 -0.60 18.61
C GLN A 507 -10.10 -0.14 17.16
N VAL A 508 -11.26 0.39 16.82
CA VAL A 508 -11.57 0.84 15.45
C VAL A 508 -12.24 2.21 15.48
N SER A 509 -11.85 3.08 14.57
CA SER A 509 -12.49 4.36 14.31
C SER A 509 -13.29 4.27 13.02
N GLU A 510 -14.45 4.92 12.95
CA GLU A 510 -15.31 4.94 11.77
C GLU A 510 -15.74 6.38 11.44
N VAL A 511 -15.62 6.76 10.16
CA VAL A 511 -16.10 8.05 9.62
C VAL A 511 -16.75 7.80 8.26
N GLY A 512 -17.99 8.26 8.07
CA GLY A 512 -18.69 8.12 6.78
C GLY A 512 -18.84 6.68 6.29
N GLY A 513 -18.85 5.69 7.21
CA GLY A 513 -18.91 4.27 6.87
C GLY A 513 -17.53 3.64 6.57
N VAL A 514 -16.47 4.43 6.48
CA VAL A 514 -15.09 3.93 6.33
C VAL A 514 -14.52 3.60 7.71
N ARG A 515 -13.87 2.45 7.81
CA ARG A 515 -13.32 1.93 9.05
C ARG A 515 -11.80 1.95 9.04
N TYR A 516 -11.20 2.42 10.13
CA TYR A 516 -9.77 2.45 10.39
C TYR A 516 -9.47 1.60 11.63
N LEU A 517 -8.46 0.74 11.54
CA LEU A 517 -7.96 -0.01 12.69
C LEU A 517 -6.96 0.85 13.44
N ASP A 518 -7.25 1.17 14.71
CA ASP A 518 -6.38 2.00 15.54
C ASP A 518 -5.29 1.16 16.20
N GLU A 519 -5.67 0.07 16.85
CA GLU A 519 -4.79 -0.87 17.54
C GLU A 519 -5.51 -2.17 17.89
N GLY A 520 -4.75 -3.20 18.24
CA GLY A 520 -5.27 -4.44 18.78
C GLY A 520 -4.21 -5.22 19.53
N ASN A 521 -4.62 -5.92 20.59
CA ASN A 521 -3.72 -6.78 21.37
C ASN A 521 -4.52 -7.86 22.12
N GLY A 522 -3.83 -8.82 22.69
CA GLY A 522 -4.44 -9.89 23.45
C GLY A 522 -3.54 -10.38 24.58
N ALA A 523 -4.13 -11.14 25.47
CA ALA A 523 -3.42 -11.76 26.57
C ALA A 523 -4.13 -13.02 27.05
N TYR A 524 -3.34 -14.00 27.45
CA TYR A 524 -3.81 -15.16 28.20
C TYR A 524 -3.65 -14.90 29.69
N SER A 525 -4.74 -15.11 30.44
CA SER A 525 -4.78 -15.01 31.91
C SER A 525 -4.95 -16.39 32.51
N ALA A 526 -3.91 -16.92 33.15
CA ALA A 526 -3.99 -18.20 33.84
C ALA A 526 -4.93 -18.11 35.07
N ARG A 527 -5.73 -19.14 35.33
CA ARG A 527 -6.50 -19.23 36.55
C ARG A 527 -5.55 -19.42 37.76
N PRO A 528 -5.78 -18.72 38.88
CA PRO A 528 -5.03 -19.00 40.09
C PRO A 528 -5.16 -20.50 40.44
N LYS A 529 -4.05 -21.13 40.82
CA LYS A 529 -4.03 -22.52 41.29
C LYS A 529 -4.73 -22.66 42.62
#